data_d7aaaa1c8d7d51ee7160c3c927eee671
#
_entry.id   d7aaaa1c8d7d51ee7160c3c927eee671
#
_cell.length_a   1.000
_cell.length_b   1.000
_cell.length_c   1.000
_cell.angle_alpha   90.00
_cell.angle_beta   90.00
_cell.angle_gamma   90.00
#
_symmetry.space_group_name_H-M   'P 1'
#
loop_
_entity.id
_entity.type
_entity.pdbx_description
1 polymer ?
#
loop_
_entity_poly.entity_id
_entity_poly.type
_entity_poly.pdbx_seq_one_letter_code
_entity_poly.pdbx_strand_id
1 'polypeptide(L)'
;MKKTALLCLLALLIGAAAGLTLNLSALKGEGLLKSEGGIPLEAPPQGSPVEGPAQTANDTEPQQGNAALLMAGEQVLDALQSDNVEALAALVDTERGVTFTPYSTVDSQNDLTFLPDQLVGAATSGTQYAWGYTSGKGDAIRLTLPEYMKSYVYNAEYSSAPMIGVDHVIASGNSLENVATAYPDAHFVEYYFPGRTPAAAGLDWCALKLVFAQDGGSWKLVGIIHSEWTI
;
A
#
# COMPACT_ATOMS: atom_id res chain seq x y z
N MET A 1 -27.46 37.14 -33.00
CA MET A 1 -28.60 37.79 -32.29
C MET A 1 -29.19 36.80 -31.32
N LYS A 2 -29.40 37.28 -30.09
CA LYS A 2 -30.07 36.72 -28.91
C LYS A 2 -29.23 35.83 -27.98
N LYS A 3 -28.68 36.51 -26.96
CA LYS A 3 -28.22 36.01 -25.66
C LYS A 3 -29.44 35.57 -24.87
N THR A 4 -29.33 34.42 -24.18
CA THR A 4 -30.26 34.10 -23.09
C THR A 4 -29.42 33.67 -21.90
N ALA A 5 -29.34 34.57 -20.93
CA ALA A 5 -28.83 34.34 -19.61
C ALA A 5 -29.86 33.57 -18.77
N LEU A 6 -29.51 32.51 -18.10
CA LEU A 6 -30.33 31.87 -17.08
C LEU A 6 -29.66 32.04 -15.72
N LEU A 7 -30.22 32.93 -14.91
CA LEU A 7 -29.98 33.08 -13.48
C LEU A 7 -30.57 31.85 -12.77
N CYS A 8 -29.80 31.14 -11.98
CA CYS A 8 -30.35 30.24 -10.95
C CYS A 8 -30.04 30.77 -9.57
N LEU A 9 -31.13 30.94 -8.82
CA LEU A 9 -31.25 31.49 -7.47
C LEU A 9 -30.45 30.71 -6.46
N LEU A 10 -29.82 31.50 -5.58
CA LEU A 10 -29.26 31.09 -4.30
C LEU A 10 -30.40 30.92 -3.29
N ALA A 11 -30.61 29.69 -2.76
CA ALA A 11 -31.49 29.47 -1.63
C ALA A 11 -30.64 29.24 -0.38
N LEU A 12 -30.61 30.26 0.47
CA LEU A 12 -30.07 30.25 1.82
C LEU A 12 -31.10 29.57 2.74
N LEU A 13 -30.76 28.48 3.39
CA LEU A 13 -31.51 27.95 4.53
C LEU A 13 -30.64 28.00 5.79
N ILE A 14 -30.96 28.99 6.61
CA ILE A 14 -30.50 29.13 8.00
C ILE A 14 -31.34 28.21 8.84
N GLY A 15 -30.75 27.17 9.44
CA GLY A 15 -31.37 26.28 10.43
C GLY A 15 -30.70 26.51 11.80
N ALA A 16 -31.51 27.00 12.74
CA ALA A 16 -31.13 27.39 14.10
C ALA A 16 -30.65 26.23 14.96
N ALA A 17 -29.60 26.49 15.71
CA ALA A 17 -29.10 25.66 16.80
C ALA A 17 -30.08 25.66 17.99
N ALA A 18 -30.43 24.46 18.48
CA ALA A 18 -30.99 24.28 19.82
C ALA A 18 -29.99 23.45 20.64
N GLY A 19 -29.38 24.10 21.60
CA GLY A 19 -28.46 23.48 22.55
C GLY A 19 -29.21 22.58 23.53
N LEU A 20 -28.65 21.43 23.81
CA LEU A 20 -28.98 20.63 24.98
C LEU A 20 -27.72 20.48 25.82
N THR A 21 -27.64 21.29 26.89
CA THR A 21 -26.66 21.12 27.97
C THR A 21 -27.21 20.10 28.95
N LEU A 22 -26.60 18.92 29.01
CA LEU A 22 -26.84 17.96 30.09
C LEU A 22 -25.85 18.23 31.22
N ASN A 23 -26.42 18.77 32.32
CA ASN A 23 -25.78 18.99 33.60
C ASN A 23 -25.79 17.67 34.39
N LEU A 24 -24.62 17.09 34.65
CA LEU A 24 -24.48 15.91 35.51
C LEU A 24 -23.79 16.34 36.81
N SER A 25 -24.59 16.85 37.75
CA SER A 25 -24.16 17.04 39.12
C SER A 25 -25.01 16.13 40.03
N ALA A 26 -24.31 15.53 40.98
CA ALA A 26 -24.80 14.87 42.18
C ALA A 26 -25.20 13.39 42.09
N LEU A 27 -24.31 12.57 42.58
CA LEU A 27 -24.63 11.54 43.58
C LEU A 27 -23.41 11.38 44.51
N LYS A 28 -23.56 12.05 45.66
CA LYS A 28 -22.74 11.87 46.85
C LYS A 28 -23.39 10.74 47.64
N GLY A 29 -22.67 9.66 47.88
CA GLY A 29 -23.09 8.56 48.73
C GLY A 29 -21.94 8.19 49.67
N GLU A 30 -22.08 8.61 50.93
CA GLU A 30 -21.21 8.23 52.02
C GLU A 30 -21.41 6.76 52.39
N GLY A 31 -20.31 6.04 52.61
CA GLY A 31 -20.32 4.68 53.13
C GLY A 31 -18.98 4.37 53.83
N LEU A 32 -18.97 4.69 55.11
CA LEU A 32 -17.91 4.44 56.07
C LEU A 32 -17.76 2.95 56.38
N LEU A 33 -16.62 2.33 56.12
CA LEU A 33 -16.21 1.11 56.85
C LEU A 33 -14.69 1.18 57.10
N LYS A 34 -14.38 1.34 58.38
CA LYS A 34 -13.07 1.05 58.99
C LYS A 34 -12.77 -0.43 58.91
N SER A 35 -11.56 -0.77 58.53
CA SER A 35 -10.90 -2.01 58.92
C SER A 35 -9.43 -1.74 59.13
N GLU A 36 -9.02 -1.85 60.37
CA GLU A 36 -7.64 -1.86 60.83
C GLU A 36 -6.95 -3.18 60.43
N GLY A 37 -5.65 -3.16 60.14
CA GLY A 37 -4.86 -4.37 59.97
C GLY A 37 -3.66 -4.14 59.05
N GLY A 38 -2.65 -3.40 59.54
CA GLY A 38 -1.38 -3.25 58.84
C GLY A 38 -0.57 -4.55 58.95
N ILE A 39 -0.17 -5.07 57.81
CA ILE A 39 0.95 -6.02 57.65
C ILE A 39 2.05 -5.28 56.87
N PRO A 40 3.28 -5.20 57.39
CA PRO A 40 4.39 -4.60 56.64
C PRO A 40 4.73 -5.49 55.47
N LEU A 41 4.66 -4.95 54.24
CA LEU A 41 5.24 -5.64 53.07
C LEU A 41 6.76 -5.51 53.15
N GLU A 42 7.38 -6.64 53.41
CA GLU A 42 8.81 -6.87 53.28
C GLU A 42 9.20 -6.77 51.80
N ALA A 43 10.19 -5.93 51.50
CA ALA A 43 10.68 -5.76 50.13
C ALA A 43 11.29 -7.06 49.64
N PRO A 44 11.08 -7.51 48.40
CA PRO A 44 11.75 -8.69 47.86
C PRO A 44 13.24 -8.43 47.72
N PRO A 45 14.08 -9.44 47.95
CA PRO A 45 15.54 -9.33 47.83
C PRO A 45 15.92 -8.99 46.38
N GLN A 46 16.82 -8.02 46.24
CA GLN A 46 17.46 -7.70 44.97
C GLN A 46 18.29 -8.92 44.54
N GLY A 47 17.76 -9.65 43.56
CA GLY A 47 18.53 -10.68 42.86
C GLY A 47 19.61 -10.04 42.01
N SER A 48 20.84 -10.49 42.18
CA SER A 48 21.98 -10.15 41.33
C SER A 48 21.68 -10.43 39.85
N PRO A 49 22.26 -9.65 38.90
CA PRO A 49 22.07 -9.91 37.48
C PRO A 49 22.63 -11.31 37.16
N VAL A 50 21.73 -12.20 36.74
CA VAL A 50 22.14 -13.44 36.09
C VAL A 50 22.62 -13.03 34.70
N GLU A 51 23.94 -13.08 34.47
CA GLU A 51 24.49 -13.07 33.12
C GLU A 51 23.95 -14.30 32.40
N GLY A 52 22.91 -14.06 31.56
CA GLY A 52 22.48 -15.03 30.59
C GLY A 52 23.57 -15.19 29.52
N PRO A 53 23.70 -16.38 28.90
CA PRO A 53 24.69 -16.59 27.85
C PRO A 53 24.48 -15.54 26.74
N ALA A 54 25.58 -14.90 26.36
CA ALA A 54 25.61 -13.98 25.25
C ALA A 54 25.01 -14.68 24.00
N GLN A 55 23.82 -14.30 23.62
CA GLN A 55 23.28 -14.63 22.32
C GLN A 55 24.15 -13.90 21.29
N THR A 56 25.10 -14.62 20.73
CA THR A 56 25.70 -14.22 19.46
C THR A 56 24.61 -14.34 18.42
N ALA A 57 23.91 -13.22 18.23
CA ALA A 57 22.92 -13.07 17.18
C ALA A 57 23.61 -13.18 15.83
N ASN A 58 23.26 -14.20 15.09
CA ASN A 58 23.38 -14.21 13.64
C ASN A 58 22.23 -13.38 13.03
N ASP A 59 22.13 -12.12 13.41
CA ASP A 59 21.08 -11.19 12.90
C ASP A 59 21.50 -10.52 11.58
N THR A 60 22.52 -11.04 10.91
CA THR A 60 23.08 -10.36 9.72
C THR A 60 22.39 -10.76 8.40
N GLU A 61 21.82 -11.95 8.30
CA GLU A 61 21.20 -12.42 7.05
C GLU A 61 19.85 -11.73 6.69
N PRO A 62 18.88 -11.57 7.60
CA PRO A 62 17.61 -10.93 7.26
C PRO A 62 17.78 -9.47 6.86
N GLN A 63 18.70 -8.74 7.46
CA GLN A 63 18.94 -7.33 7.15
C GLN A 63 19.60 -7.14 5.79
N GLN A 64 20.51 -8.01 5.39
CA GLN A 64 21.16 -7.95 4.08
C GLN A 64 20.20 -8.32 2.96
N GLY A 65 19.34 -9.32 3.17
CA GLY A 65 18.28 -9.70 2.23
C GLY A 65 17.32 -8.55 1.96
N ASN A 66 16.86 -7.87 3.01
CA ASN A 66 15.97 -6.72 2.89
C ASN A 66 16.63 -5.52 2.20
N ALA A 67 17.92 -5.25 2.46
CA ALA A 67 18.64 -4.17 1.79
C ALA A 67 18.78 -4.42 0.29
N ALA A 68 19.10 -5.64 -0.13
CA ALA A 68 19.20 -6.00 -1.53
C ALA A 68 17.85 -5.95 -2.24
N LEU A 69 16.76 -6.35 -1.56
CA LEU A 69 15.40 -6.25 -2.09
C LEU A 69 14.95 -4.79 -2.26
N LEU A 70 15.23 -3.92 -1.28
CA LEU A 70 14.96 -2.49 -1.39
C LEU A 70 15.72 -1.86 -2.55
N MET A 71 17.01 -2.19 -2.73
CA MET A 71 17.80 -1.72 -3.88
C MET A 71 17.21 -2.18 -5.22
N ALA A 72 16.68 -3.41 -5.30
CA ALA A 72 15.98 -3.88 -6.49
C ALA A 72 14.70 -3.07 -6.74
N GLY A 73 13.96 -2.74 -5.68
CA GLY A 73 12.80 -1.85 -5.75
C GLY A 73 13.15 -0.46 -6.26
N GLU A 74 14.21 0.15 -5.75
CA GLU A 74 14.70 1.45 -6.21
C GLU A 74 15.06 1.43 -7.70
N GLN A 75 15.74 0.40 -8.19
CA GLN A 75 16.06 0.26 -9.61
C GLN A 75 14.81 0.20 -10.50
N VAL A 76 13.75 -0.49 -10.03
CA VAL A 76 12.47 -0.52 -10.74
C VAL A 76 11.83 0.86 -10.74
N LEU A 77 11.81 1.57 -9.61
CA LEU A 77 11.25 2.93 -9.53
C LEU A 77 12.01 3.91 -10.43
N ASP A 78 13.34 3.82 -10.50
CA ASP A 78 14.16 4.65 -11.40
C ASP A 78 13.81 4.42 -12.88
N ALA A 79 13.60 3.15 -13.26
CA ALA A 79 13.18 2.81 -14.63
C ALA A 79 11.76 3.33 -14.93
N LEU A 80 10.82 3.23 -13.96
CA LEU A 80 9.46 3.72 -14.10
C LEU A 80 9.41 5.26 -14.16
N GLN A 81 10.14 5.94 -13.28
CA GLN A 81 10.20 7.40 -13.24
C GLN A 81 10.79 8.02 -14.51
N SER A 82 11.74 7.33 -15.12
CA SER A 82 12.37 7.76 -16.38
C SER A 82 11.65 7.30 -17.65
N ASP A 83 10.48 6.65 -17.53
CA ASP A 83 9.75 6.03 -18.66
C ASP A 83 10.65 5.11 -19.51
N ASN A 84 11.65 4.46 -18.86
CA ASN A 84 12.63 3.61 -19.55
C ASN A 84 12.20 2.15 -19.50
N VAL A 85 11.43 1.72 -20.50
CA VAL A 85 10.88 0.35 -20.57
C VAL A 85 11.98 -0.69 -20.79
N GLU A 86 13.05 -0.36 -21.51
CA GLU A 86 14.20 -1.25 -21.72
C GLU A 86 14.93 -1.52 -20.38
N ALA A 87 15.12 -0.48 -19.55
CA ALA A 87 15.69 -0.64 -18.22
C ALA A 87 14.77 -1.47 -17.31
N LEU A 88 13.46 -1.24 -17.37
CA LEU A 88 12.50 -2.05 -16.64
C LEU A 88 12.54 -3.51 -17.07
N ALA A 89 12.56 -3.78 -18.38
CA ALA A 89 12.62 -5.13 -18.96
C ALA A 89 13.87 -5.91 -18.53
N ALA A 90 14.99 -5.24 -18.33
CA ALA A 90 16.23 -5.86 -17.85
C ALA A 90 16.14 -6.37 -16.40
N LEU A 91 15.21 -5.81 -15.60
CA LEU A 91 14.95 -6.21 -14.22
C LEU A 91 13.92 -7.34 -14.10
N VAL A 92 13.16 -7.61 -15.17
CA VAL A 92 12.11 -8.64 -15.20
C VAL A 92 12.71 -10.03 -15.22
N ASP A 93 12.02 -10.98 -14.58
CA ASP A 93 12.33 -12.41 -14.67
C ASP A 93 12.12 -12.91 -16.10
N THR A 94 13.15 -13.58 -16.66
CA THR A 94 13.15 -13.98 -18.07
C THR A 94 12.26 -15.20 -18.36
N GLU A 95 11.92 -15.98 -17.36
CA GLU A 95 11.08 -17.18 -17.50
C GLU A 95 9.64 -16.89 -17.08
N ARG A 96 9.44 -16.18 -15.98
CA ARG A 96 8.11 -15.87 -15.41
C ARG A 96 7.48 -14.64 -16.02
N GLY A 97 8.31 -13.68 -16.45
CA GLY A 97 7.84 -12.35 -16.86
C GLY A 97 7.39 -11.51 -15.68
N VAL A 98 6.78 -10.37 -15.97
CA VAL A 98 6.15 -9.47 -14.98
C VAL A 98 4.64 -9.42 -15.20
N THR A 99 3.88 -9.68 -14.14
CA THR A 99 2.42 -9.61 -14.13
C THR A 99 1.97 -8.24 -13.63
N PHE A 100 1.04 -7.62 -14.33
CA PHE A 100 0.46 -6.32 -14.00
C PHE A 100 -0.95 -6.51 -13.45
N THR A 101 -1.19 -6.03 -12.25
CA THR A 101 -2.45 -6.15 -11.51
C THR A 101 -2.99 -4.75 -11.20
N PRO A 102 -4.17 -4.36 -11.72
CA PRO A 102 -4.69 -3.00 -11.59
C PRO A 102 -5.20 -2.63 -10.19
N TYR A 103 -5.46 -3.63 -9.36
CA TYR A 103 -5.93 -3.46 -7.97
C TYR A 103 -5.28 -4.50 -7.06
N SER A 104 -5.57 -4.48 -5.74
CA SER A 104 -4.89 -5.35 -4.75
C SER A 104 -5.05 -6.86 -5.00
N THR A 105 -6.12 -7.28 -5.69
CA THR A 105 -6.39 -8.70 -5.94
C THR A 105 -5.67 -9.17 -7.18
N VAL A 106 -4.66 -9.99 -7.02
CA VAL A 106 -3.96 -10.66 -8.12
C VAL A 106 -4.84 -11.79 -8.67
N ASP A 107 -5.10 -11.76 -9.97
CA ASP A 107 -5.84 -12.78 -10.70
C ASP A 107 -4.94 -13.39 -11.80
N SER A 108 -4.26 -14.47 -11.46
CA SER A 108 -3.30 -15.14 -12.35
C SER A 108 -3.92 -15.68 -13.66
N GLN A 109 -5.25 -15.70 -13.77
CA GLN A 109 -5.94 -16.14 -14.99
C GLN A 109 -6.25 -14.99 -15.93
N ASN A 110 -6.43 -13.78 -15.41
CA ASN A 110 -6.89 -12.62 -16.17
C ASN A 110 -5.88 -11.47 -16.19
N ASP A 111 -4.98 -11.39 -15.21
CA ASP A 111 -3.92 -10.38 -15.20
C ASP A 111 -2.91 -10.63 -16.34
N LEU A 112 -2.41 -9.55 -16.90
CA LEU A 112 -1.50 -9.64 -18.05
C LEU A 112 -0.05 -9.80 -17.60
N THR A 113 0.63 -10.79 -18.18
CA THR A 113 2.05 -11.04 -17.94
C THR A 113 2.84 -10.81 -19.24
N PHE A 114 3.97 -10.11 -19.12
CA PHE A 114 4.89 -9.84 -20.23
C PHE A 114 6.29 -10.38 -19.92
N LEU A 115 6.84 -11.13 -20.82
CA LEU A 115 8.28 -11.41 -20.85
C LEU A 115 9.05 -10.13 -21.24
N PRO A 116 10.37 -10.01 -20.94
CA PRO A 116 11.15 -8.80 -21.21
C PRO A 116 10.96 -8.24 -22.63
N ASP A 117 11.12 -9.07 -23.66
CA ASP A 117 10.99 -8.66 -25.06
C ASP A 117 9.55 -8.25 -25.42
N GLN A 118 8.57 -8.93 -24.81
CA GLN A 118 7.15 -8.59 -25.00
C GLN A 118 6.82 -7.23 -24.37
N LEU A 119 7.41 -6.94 -23.21
CA LEU A 119 7.23 -5.66 -22.53
C LEU A 119 7.73 -4.50 -23.39
N VAL A 120 8.96 -4.62 -23.93
CA VAL A 120 9.55 -3.62 -24.85
C VAL A 120 8.70 -3.47 -26.11
N GLY A 121 8.27 -4.59 -26.72
CA GLY A 121 7.41 -4.56 -27.91
C GLY A 121 6.05 -3.92 -27.65
N ALA A 122 5.44 -4.18 -26.50
CA ALA A 122 4.15 -3.62 -26.11
C ALA A 122 4.21 -2.09 -25.91
N ALA A 123 5.35 -1.57 -25.42
CA ALA A 123 5.52 -0.14 -25.17
C ALA A 123 5.42 0.72 -26.43
N THR A 124 5.80 0.17 -27.58
CA THR A 124 5.85 0.89 -28.87
C THR A 124 4.76 0.47 -29.86
N SER A 125 4.06 -0.64 -29.61
CA SER A 125 3.10 -1.22 -30.57
C SER A 125 1.81 -0.41 -30.76
N GLY A 126 1.44 0.43 -29.79
CA GLY A 126 0.13 1.09 -29.75
C GLY A 126 -1.04 0.13 -29.54
N THR A 127 -0.77 -1.15 -29.26
CA THR A 127 -1.80 -2.16 -28.99
C THR A 127 -2.53 -1.85 -27.68
N GLN A 128 -3.86 -1.84 -27.71
CA GLN A 128 -4.67 -1.78 -26.51
C GLN A 128 -4.89 -3.17 -25.93
N TYR A 129 -4.64 -3.32 -24.64
CA TYR A 129 -4.86 -4.54 -23.88
C TYR A 129 -6.07 -4.37 -22.96
N ALA A 130 -6.70 -5.49 -22.60
CA ALA A 130 -7.73 -5.52 -21.56
C ALA A 130 -7.05 -5.86 -20.22
N TRP A 131 -6.93 -4.88 -19.33
CA TRP A 131 -6.20 -4.99 -18.06
C TRP A 131 -7.08 -5.42 -16.87
N GLY A 132 -8.35 -5.73 -17.11
CA GLY A 132 -9.36 -6.00 -16.10
C GLY A 132 -10.51 -5.04 -16.18
N TYR A 133 -11.13 -4.78 -15.05
CA TYR A 133 -12.34 -3.96 -14.96
C TYR A 133 -12.21 -2.90 -13.88
N THR A 134 -12.78 -1.72 -14.13
CA THR A 134 -12.83 -0.64 -13.13
C THR A 134 -13.65 -1.06 -11.93
N SER A 135 -13.17 -0.74 -10.73
CA SER A 135 -13.94 -0.94 -9.51
C SER A 135 -15.23 -0.09 -9.55
N GLY A 136 -16.28 -0.62 -8.94
CA GLY A 136 -17.59 0.02 -8.84
C GLY A 136 -18.44 -0.12 -10.11
N LYS A 137 -18.00 0.41 -11.27
CA LYS A 137 -18.79 0.35 -12.51
C LYS A 137 -18.61 -0.93 -13.31
N GLY A 138 -17.47 -1.60 -13.17
CA GLY A 138 -17.16 -2.81 -13.93
C GLY A 138 -16.89 -2.55 -15.43
N ASP A 139 -16.52 -1.32 -15.81
CA ASP A 139 -16.11 -1.02 -17.18
C ASP A 139 -14.74 -1.66 -17.48
N ALA A 140 -14.56 -2.21 -18.68
CA ALA A 140 -13.29 -2.80 -19.06
C ALA A 140 -12.18 -1.73 -19.14
N ILE A 141 -11.05 -1.98 -18.49
CA ILE A 141 -9.85 -1.14 -18.58
C ILE A 141 -9.13 -1.50 -19.89
N ARG A 142 -9.29 -0.66 -20.92
CA ARG A 142 -8.67 -0.84 -22.23
C ARG A 142 -7.67 0.28 -22.47
N LEU A 143 -6.39 -0.02 -22.33
CA LEU A 143 -5.28 0.92 -22.42
C LEU A 143 -4.12 0.29 -23.19
N THR A 144 -3.31 1.12 -23.84
CA THR A 144 -1.97 0.73 -24.25
C THR A 144 -1.07 0.54 -23.01
N LEU A 145 0.07 -0.13 -23.15
CA LEU A 145 0.99 -0.29 -22.01
C LEU A 145 1.45 1.07 -21.45
N PRO A 146 1.86 2.08 -22.24
CA PRO A 146 2.23 3.38 -21.67
C PRO A 146 1.08 4.08 -20.92
N GLU A 147 -0.14 3.99 -21.42
CA GLU A 147 -1.31 4.56 -20.73
C GLU A 147 -1.59 3.85 -19.41
N TYR A 148 -1.47 2.52 -19.39
CA TYR A 148 -1.62 1.72 -18.18
C TYR A 148 -0.51 2.04 -17.16
N MET A 149 0.74 2.09 -17.59
CA MET A 149 1.87 2.46 -16.74
C MET A 149 1.64 3.78 -16.03
N LYS A 150 1.15 4.78 -16.75
CA LYS A 150 0.85 6.11 -16.21
C LYS A 150 -0.33 6.11 -15.24
N SER A 151 -1.35 5.28 -15.49
CA SER A 151 -2.62 5.32 -14.74
C SER A 151 -2.63 4.39 -13.53
N TYR A 152 -1.95 3.24 -13.63
CA TYR A 152 -2.00 2.16 -12.65
C TYR A 152 -0.64 1.71 -12.11
N VAL A 153 0.48 2.17 -12.67
CA VAL A 153 1.80 1.78 -12.16
C VAL A 153 2.50 2.97 -11.51
N TYR A 154 2.84 4.00 -12.28
CA TYR A 154 3.53 5.18 -11.78
C TYR A 154 2.61 6.40 -11.77
N ASN A 155 1.49 6.29 -11.03
CA ASN A 155 0.47 7.36 -10.89
C ASN A 155 0.74 8.28 -9.68
N ALA A 156 1.83 8.04 -8.95
CA ALA A 156 2.36 8.89 -7.88
C ALA A 156 3.89 8.81 -7.88
N GLU A 157 4.56 9.74 -7.18
CA GLU A 157 6.02 9.77 -7.07
C GLU A 157 6.50 8.76 -6.01
N TYR A 158 6.46 7.45 -6.37
CA TYR A 158 6.73 6.36 -5.43
C TYR A 158 8.16 6.34 -4.88
N SER A 159 9.14 6.95 -5.58
CA SER A 159 10.50 7.13 -5.06
C SER A 159 10.55 8.03 -3.82
N SER A 160 9.52 8.85 -3.59
CA SER A 160 9.36 9.69 -2.40
C SER A 160 8.26 9.21 -1.45
N ALA A 161 7.85 7.95 -1.55
CA ALA A 161 6.80 7.39 -0.71
C ALA A 161 7.15 7.55 0.78
N PRO A 162 6.24 8.10 1.60
CA PRO A 162 6.52 8.35 3.02
C PRO A 162 6.56 7.07 3.86
N MET A 163 6.04 5.97 3.34
CA MET A 163 6.05 4.68 4.01
C MET A 163 6.43 3.57 3.04
N ILE A 164 7.34 2.69 3.47
CA ILE A 164 7.80 1.54 2.70
C ILE A 164 7.67 0.30 3.57
N GLY A 165 7.02 -0.73 3.06
CA GLY A 165 6.88 -2.05 3.68
C GLY A 165 7.66 -3.10 2.91
N VAL A 166 8.40 -3.95 3.61
CA VAL A 166 9.05 -5.14 3.04
C VAL A 166 8.31 -6.36 3.56
N ASP A 167 7.76 -7.16 2.64
CA ASP A 167 6.90 -8.32 2.97
C ASP A 167 5.74 -7.97 3.93
N HIS A 168 5.35 -6.71 3.92
CA HIS A 168 4.35 -6.17 4.79
C HIS A 168 3.39 -5.26 4.02
N VAL A 169 2.11 -5.61 4.03
CA VAL A 169 1.04 -4.77 3.48
C VAL A 169 0.74 -3.65 4.47
N ILE A 170 1.02 -2.41 4.10
CA ILE A 170 0.84 -1.22 4.96
C ILE A 170 -0.64 -0.87 5.08
N ALA A 171 -1.35 -0.91 3.94
CA ALA A 171 -2.78 -0.62 3.91
C ALA A 171 -3.51 -1.52 2.92
N SER A 172 -4.74 -1.85 3.25
CA SER A 172 -5.67 -2.52 2.35
C SER A 172 -6.99 -1.74 2.30
N GLY A 173 -7.61 -1.71 1.12
CA GLY A 173 -8.92 -1.15 0.91
C GLY A 173 -10.02 -2.21 1.03
N ASN A 174 -11.08 -2.00 0.26
CA ASN A 174 -12.19 -2.95 0.13
C ASN A 174 -11.95 -4.05 -0.91
N SER A 175 -10.87 -3.97 -1.72
CA SER A 175 -10.41 -5.06 -2.57
C SER A 175 -9.67 -6.11 -1.74
N LEU A 176 -9.87 -7.39 -2.06
CA LEU A 176 -9.17 -8.49 -1.40
C LEU A 176 -7.67 -8.38 -1.66
N GLU A 177 -6.88 -8.36 -0.58
CA GLU A 177 -5.42 -8.41 -0.66
C GLU A 177 -4.96 -9.87 -0.62
N ASN A 178 -4.23 -10.31 -1.65
CA ASN A 178 -3.81 -11.71 -1.76
C ASN A 178 -2.36 -11.91 -2.24
N VAL A 179 -1.52 -10.88 -2.18
CA VAL A 179 -0.14 -10.94 -2.68
C VAL A 179 0.63 -12.14 -2.16
N ALA A 180 0.57 -12.42 -0.85
CA ALA A 180 1.28 -13.54 -0.22
C ALA A 180 0.78 -14.92 -0.70
N THR A 181 -0.50 -15.02 -1.08
CA THR A 181 -1.06 -16.27 -1.62
C THR A 181 -0.75 -16.42 -3.11
N ALA A 182 -0.78 -15.31 -3.85
CA ALA A 182 -0.50 -15.29 -5.29
C ALA A 182 0.99 -15.53 -5.59
N TYR A 183 1.87 -15.10 -4.69
CA TYR A 183 3.32 -15.21 -4.82
C TYR A 183 3.97 -15.85 -3.58
N PRO A 184 3.70 -17.14 -3.29
CA PRO A 184 4.10 -17.79 -2.03
C PRO A 184 5.63 -17.90 -1.86
N ASP A 185 6.39 -17.91 -2.97
CA ASP A 185 7.85 -18.07 -2.98
C ASP A 185 8.56 -16.78 -3.43
N ALA A 186 7.90 -15.64 -3.30
CA ALA A 186 8.45 -14.34 -3.67
C ALA A 186 8.37 -13.36 -2.49
N HIS A 187 9.09 -12.26 -2.63
CA HIS A 187 9.11 -11.15 -1.68
C HIS A 187 8.59 -9.89 -2.34
N PHE A 188 8.10 -8.93 -1.57
CA PHE A 188 7.63 -7.68 -2.16
C PHE A 188 8.04 -6.45 -1.35
N VAL A 189 8.10 -5.32 -2.06
CA VAL A 189 8.24 -3.99 -1.46
C VAL A 189 6.98 -3.20 -1.79
N GLU A 190 6.30 -2.69 -0.76
CA GLU A 190 5.16 -1.79 -0.91
C GLU A 190 5.58 -0.36 -0.65
N TYR A 191 5.29 0.53 -1.60
CA TYR A 191 5.45 1.97 -1.50
C TYR A 191 4.08 2.60 -1.32
N TYR A 192 3.83 3.24 -0.17
CA TYR A 192 2.51 3.69 0.22
C TYR A 192 2.45 5.19 0.46
N PHE A 193 1.42 5.81 -0.10
CA PHE A 193 1.01 7.16 0.21
C PHE A 193 -0.30 7.15 0.99
N PRO A 194 -0.34 7.68 2.23
CA PRO A 194 -1.60 7.96 2.91
C PRO A 194 -2.40 9.01 2.12
N GLY A 195 -3.68 9.19 2.46
CA GLY A 195 -4.52 10.16 1.77
C GLY A 195 -3.85 11.51 1.57
N ARG A 196 -3.88 12.01 0.33
CA ARG A 196 -3.10 13.17 -0.13
C ARG A 196 -3.84 14.50 0.04
N THR A 197 -5.16 14.46 0.10
CA THR A 197 -5.98 15.67 0.22
C THR A 197 -6.89 15.62 1.44
N PRO A 198 -6.96 16.70 2.26
CA PRO A 198 -7.85 16.73 3.41
C PRO A 198 -9.33 16.50 3.06
N ALA A 199 -9.75 16.90 1.85
CA ALA A 199 -11.13 16.75 1.38
C ALA A 199 -11.51 15.28 1.11
N ALA A 200 -10.54 14.42 0.81
CA ALA A 200 -10.77 13.00 0.55
C ALA A 200 -10.87 12.16 1.83
N ALA A 201 -10.63 12.76 3.01
CA ALA A 201 -10.67 12.09 4.32
C ALA A 201 -9.84 10.77 4.35
N GLY A 202 -8.72 10.74 3.61
CA GLY A 202 -7.84 9.57 3.50
C GLY A 202 -8.25 8.56 2.44
N LEU A 203 -9.34 8.77 1.69
CA LEU A 203 -9.81 7.83 0.67
C LEU A 203 -9.05 7.96 -0.68
N ASP A 204 -8.12 8.89 -0.79
CA ASP A 204 -7.24 9.07 -1.95
C ASP A 204 -5.81 8.52 -1.70
N TRP A 205 -5.69 7.51 -0.82
CA TRP A 205 -4.45 6.77 -0.64
C TRP A 205 -4.16 5.91 -1.87
N CYS A 206 -2.88 5.67 -2.11
CA CYS A 206 -2.44 4.72 -3.12
C CYS A 206 -1.17 3.99 -2.68
N ALA A 207 -0.97 2.81 -3.23
CA ALA A 207 0.23 2.03 -3.04
C ALA A 207 0.65 1.31 -4.32
N LEU A 208 1.94 1.09 -4.44
CA LEU A 208 2.55 0.25 -5.46
C LEU A 208 3.33 -0.86 -4.78
N LYS A 209 2.99 -2.13 -5.09
CA LYS A 209 3.76 -3.28 -4.66
C LYS A 209 4.59 -3.80 -5.83
N LEU A 210 5.88 -3.92 -5.61
CA LEU A 210 6.82 -4.55 -6.53
C LEU A 210 7.18 -5.92 -5.98
N VAL A 211 6.85 -6.97 -6.73
CA VAL A 211 7.06 -8.36 -6.31
C VAL A 211 8.28 -8.93 -6.99
N PHE A 212 9.17 -9.54 -6.22
CA PHE A 212 10.44 -10.07 -6.68
C PHE A 212 10.61 -11.53 -6.32
N ALA A 213 11.16 -12.30 -7.24
CA ALA A 213 11.64 -13.65 -7.01
C ALA A 213 13.16 -13.68 -7.10
N GLN A 214 13.78 -14.64 -6.39
CA GLN A 214 15.23 -14.85 -6.51
C GLN A 214 15.56 -15.73 -7.73
N ASP A 215 16.49 -15.26 -8.55
CA ASP A 215 17.09 -16.01 -9.63
C ASP A 215 18.61 -15.87 -9.55
N GLY A 216 19.31 -17.01 -9.35
CA GLY A 216 20.77 -17.05 -9.28
C GLY A 216 21.40 -16.11 -8.23
N GLY A 217 20.68 -15.77 -7.16
CA GLY A 217 21.10 -14.82 -6.13
C GLY A 217 20.82 -13.36 -6.44
N SER A 218 20.11 -13.07 -7.53
CA SER A 218 19.62 -11.74 -7.90
C SER A 218 18.10 -11.64 -7.73
N TRP A 219 17.59 -10.47 -7.37
CA TRP A 219 16.16 -10.20 -7.35
C TRP A 219 15.67 -9.87 -8.76
N LYS A 220 14.63 -10.56 -9.19
CA LYS A 220 13.96 -10.34 -10.49
C LYS A 220 12.51 -9.97 -10.28
N LEU A 221 12.06 -8.94 -11.00
CA LEU A 221 10.70 -8.45 -10.93
C LEU A 221 9.74 -9.46 -11.58
N VAL A 222 8.73 -9.89 -10.83
CA VAL A 222 7.70 -10.84 -11.30
C VAL A 222 6.28 -10.30 -11.18
N GLY A 223 6.07 -9.20 -10.45
CA GLY A 223 4.74 -8.60 -10.31
C GLY A 223 4.80 -7.12 -10.00
N ILE A 224 3.83 -6.37 -10.54
CA ILE A 224 3.55 -4.97 -10.25
C ILE A 224 2.07 -4.88 -9.91
N ILE A 225 1.75 -4.53 -8.66
CA ILE A 225 0.39 -4.49 -8.15
C ILE A 225 0.07 -3.08 -7.70
N HIS A 226 -0.95 -2.48 -8.30
CA HIS A 226 -1.49 -1.20 -7.85
C HIS A 226 -2.52 -1.42 -6.74
N SER A 227 -2.57 -0.52 -5.78
CA SER A 227 -3.59 -0.52 -4.74
C SER A 227 -4.07 0.89 -4.46
N GLU A 228 -5.37 1.04 -4.34
CA GLU A 228 -6.02 2.31 -3.99
C GLU A 228 -7.37 2.05 -3.34
N TRP A 229 -8.01 3.09 -2.82
CA TRP A 229 -9.39 2.97 -2.38
C TRP A 229 -10.30 2.74 -3.59
N THR A 230 -11.15 1.73 -3.51
CA THR A 230 -12.14 1.40 -4.54
C THR A 230 -13.55 1.46 -3.95
N ILE A 231 -14.55 1.84 -4.78
CA ILE A 231 -15.96 1.98 -4.36
C ILE A 231 -16.73 0.68 -4.69
#